data_c0080c48285130843f34096cdbf75a77
#
_entry.id   c0080c48285130843f34096cdbf75a77
#
_cell.length_a   1.000
_cell.length_b   1.000
_cell.length_c   1.000
_cell.angle_alpha   90.00
_cell.angle_beta   90.00
_cell.angle_gamma   90.00
#
_symmetry.space_group_name_H-M   'P 1'
#
loop_
_entity.id
_entity.type
_entity.pdbx_description
1 polymer ?
#
loop_
_entity_poly.entity_id
_entity_poly.type
_entity_poly.pdbx_seq_one_letter_code
_entity_poly.pdbx_strand_id
1 'polypeptide(L)'
;DPGLRREIRRALGFCREHTRMLVSRPGASLGLALIARDLWGEIQRTTGTARLPAPKARRDRAADLAAGLRARLTPEGECPACAYARAMEDLYLDILLERLQGEESLLAAYQASEGLCLPHFRQVLTRVRDDGVYTALVEAQRAIGQRRLAELDEFIRKNDYRFRDEPWGQERDAWLRSLGALVGGLLP
;
A
#
# COMPACT_ATOMS: atom_id res chain seq x y z
N ASP A 1 -1.83 2.16 23.14
CA ASP A 1 -2.25 0.76 22.98
C ASP A 1 -1.05 -0.18 23.14
N PRO A 2 -1.06 -1.10 24.12
CA PRO A 2 0.04 -2.06 24.35
C PRO A 2 0.19 -3.08 23.22
N GLY A 3 -0.90 -3.42 22.50
CA GLY A 3 -0.88 -4.32 21.37
C GLY A 3 -0.08 -3.74 20.20
N LEU A 4 -0.43 -2.53 19.80
CA LEU A 4 0.27 -1.81 18.73
C LEU A 4 1.76 -1.59 19.05
N ARG A 5 2.09 -1.28 20.30
CA ARG A 5 3.50 -1.13 20.72
C ARG A 5 4.30 -2.43 20.55
N ARG A 6 3.67 -3.58 20.81
CA ARG A 6 4.27 -4.89 20.60
C ARG A 6 4.55 -5.16 19.13
N GLU A 7 3.59 -4.86 18.26
CA GLU A 7 3.73 -4.99 16.81
C GLU A 7 4.83 -4.08 16.27
N ILE A 8 4.87 -2.80 16.69
CA ILE A 8 5.93 -1.87 16.32
C ILE A 8 7.32 -2.40 16.74
N ARG A 9 7.46 -2.98 17.93
CA ARG A 9 8.73 -3.57 18.38
C ARG A 9 9.13 -4.78 17.54
N ARG A 10 8.19 -5.69 17.25
CA ARG A 10 8.46 -6.88 16.41
C ARG A 10 8.87 -6.49 14.99
N ALA A 11 8.30 -5.41 14.48
CA ALA A 11 8.62 -4.86 13.16
C ALA A 11 9.89 -3.98 13.16
N LEU A 12 10.49 -3.70 14.32
CA LEU A 12 11.53 -2.68 14.50
C LEU A 12 11.14 -1.31 13.93
N GLY A 13 9.85 -0.97 14.05
CA GLY A 13 9.30 0.31 13.59
C GLY A 13 8.33 0.19 12.42
N PHE A 14 8.23 1.27 11.66
CA PHE A 14 7.47 1.33 10.44
C PHE A 14 8.38 1.20 9.22
N CYS A 15 7.85 0.78 8.07
CA CYS A 15 8.58 0.82 6.82
C CYS A 15 8.92 2.26 6.42
N ARG A 16 9.82 2.43 5.47
CA ARG A 16 10.28 3.75 5.00
C ARG A 16 9.12 4.65 4.58
N GLU A 17 8.15 4.12 3.85
CA GLU A 17 7.01 4.89 3.34
C GLU A 17 6.10 5.36 4.47
N HIS A 18 5.66 4.45 5.34
CA HIS A 18 4.82 4.81 6.47
C HIS A 18 5.53 5.71 7.49
N THR A 19 6.85 5.57 7.66
CA THR A 19 7.64 6.52 8.45
C THR A 19 7.57 7.92 7.84
N ARG A 20 7.75 8.06 6.51
CA ARG A 20 7.63 9.35 5.82
C ARG A 20 6.26 9.98 6.02
N MET A 21 5.18 9.20 5.86
CA MET A 21 3.81 9.66 6.08
C MET A 21 3.57 10.12 7.52
N LEU A 22 4.13 9.43 8.50
CA LEU A 22 4.01 9.78 9.91
C LEU A 22 4.75 11.08 10.25
N VAL A 23 5.98 11.27 9.75
CA VAL A 23 6.79 12.48 10.00
C VAL A 23 6.17 13.74 9.37
N SER A 24 5.40 13.58 8.28
CA SER A 24 4.70 14.70 7.65
C SER A 24 3.44 15.15 8.38
N ARG A 25 2.99 14.43 9.43
CA ARG A 25 1.79 14.77 10.21
C ARG A 25 2.09 15.83 11.25
N PRO A 26 1.39 16.99 11.24
CA PRO A 26 1.52 17.99 12.29
C PRO A 26 1.23 17.41 13.67
N GLY A 27 2.03 17.77 14.67
CA GLY A 27 1.84 17.34 16.06
C GLY A 27 2.29 15.93 16.41
N ALA A 28 2.78 15.14 15.43
CA ALA A 28 3.20 13.75 15.65
C ALA A 28 4.57 13.59 16.35
N SER A 29 5.37 14.66 16.43
CA SER A 29 6.78 14.61 16.83
C SER A 29 7.03 13.96 18.19
N LEU A 30 6.26 14.31 19.23
CA LEU A 30 6.42 13.70 20.56
C LEU A 30 6.11 12.20 20.55
N GLY A 31 5.00 11.80 19.90
CA GLY A 31 4.64 10.39 19.78
C GLY A 31 5.69 9.58 19.04
N LEU A 32 6.21 10.12 17.94
CA LEU A 32 7.27 9.49 17.15
C LEU A 32 8.60 9.42 17.92
N ALA A 33 8.94 10.45 18.67
CA ALA A 33 10.13 10.45 19.54
C ALA A 33 10.05 9.36 20.62
N LEU A 34 8.88 9.16 21.23
CA LEU A 34 8.66 8.10 22.22
C LEU A 34 8.81 6.70 21.59
N ILE A 35 8.27 6.49 20.39
CA ILE A 35 8.44 5.25 19.65
C ILE A 35 9.90 5.03 19.30
N ALA A 36 10.56 6.02 18.72
CA ALA A 36 11.97 5.93 18.35
C ALA A 36 12.87 5.64 19.56
N ARG A 37 12.63 6.30 20.69
CA ARG A 37 13.35 6.04 21.95
C ARG A 37 13.19 4.59 22.42
N ASP A 38 11.98 4.04 22.35
CA ASP A 38 11.70 2.66 22.75
C ASP A 38 12.46 1.66 21.85
N LEU A 39 12.40 1.87 20.53
CA LEU A 39 13.11 1.02 19.54
C LEU A 39 14.63 1.12 19.67
N TRP A 40 15.17 2.33 19.83
CA TRP A 40 16.60 2.50 20.04
C TRP A 40 17.06 1.90 21.36
N GLY A 41 16.23 1.94 22.41
CA GLY A 41 16.50 1.23 23.68
C GLY A 41 16.60 -0.28 23.49
N GLU A 42 15.77 -0.89 22.62
CA GLU A 42 15.84 -2.31 22.27
C GLU A 42 17.11 -2.63 21.48
N ILE A 43 17.42 -1.82 20.46
CA ILE A 43 18.64 -1.99 19.66
C ILE A 43 19.89 -1.87 20.55
N GLN A 44 19.93 -0.92 21.45
CA GLN A 44 21.06 -0.74 22.38
C GLN A 44 21.21 -1.94 23.34
N ARG A 45 20.11 -2.49 23.86
CA ARG A 45 20.17 -3.71 24.69
C ARG A 45 20.68 -4.90 23.89
N THR A 46 20.20 -5.06 22.66
CA THR A 46 20.60 -6.15 21.75
C THR A 46 22.09 -6.07 21.39
N THR A 47 22.57 -4.87 21.03
CA THR A 47 23.97 -4.64 20.68
C THR A 47 24.88 -4.69 21.89
N GLY A 48 24.44 -4.15 23.06
CA GLY A 48 25.21 -4.15 24.31
C GLY A 48 25.45 -5.56 24.87
N THR A 49 24.61 -6.53 24.52
CA THR A 49 24.80 -7.96 24.88
C THR A 49 25.51 -8.76 23.77
N ALA A 50 25.97 -8.12 22.70
CA ALA A 50 26.73 -8.79 21.65
C ALA A 50 28.08 -9.29 22.18
N ARG A 51 28.40 -10.53 21.85
CA ARG A 51 29.72 -11.09 22.19
C ARG A 51 30.78 -10.47 21.29
N LEU A 52 31.84 -9.94 21.88
CA LEU A 52 33.01 -9.47 21.17
C LEU A 52 34.03 -10.61 21.00
N PRO A 53 34.72 -10.71 19.85
CA PRO A 53 35.74 -11.69 19.66
C PRO A 53 36.93 -11.40 20.57
N ALA A 54 37.57 -12.45 21.11
CA ALA A 54 38.82 -12.30 21.85
C ALA A 54 39.94 -11.84 20.90
N PRO A 55 40.98 -11.10 21.40
CA PRO A 55 42.03 -10.51 20.55
C PRO A 55 42.82 -11.51 19.67
N LYS A 56 42.74 -12.80 19.92
CA LYS A 56 43.42 -13.87 19.15
C LYS A 56 42.42 -14.91 18.58
N ALA A 57 41.15 -14.51 18.33
CA ALA A 57 40.13 -15.44 17.83
C ALA A 57 40.38 -15.80 16.34
N ARG A 58 39.97 -17.04 15.96
CA ARG A 58 39.96 -17.47 14.54
C ARG A 58 39.11 -16.52 13.68
N ARG A 59 39.52 -16.31 12.40
CA ARG A 59 38.82 -15.45 11.44
C ARG A 59 37.34 -15.80 11.29
N ASP A 60 36.95 -17.05 11.35
CA ASP A 60 35.57 -17.52 11.15
C ASP A 60 34.63 -17.13 12.29
N ARG A 61 35.13 -16.87 13.49
CA ARG A 61 34.32 -16.52 14.67
C ARG A 61 33.65 -15.16 14.55
N ALA A 62 34.24 -14.21 13.84
CA ALA A 62 33.65 -12.89 13.63
C ALA A 62 32.40 -12.97 12.70
N ALA A 63 32.46 -13.83 11.70
CA ALA A 63 31.33 -14.06 10.78
C ALA A 63 30.13 -14.64 11.51
N ASP A 64 30.36 -15.66 12.37
CA ASP A 64 29.29 -16.29 13.19
C ASP A 64 28.67 -15.29 14.17
N LEU A 65 29.49 -14.49 14.84
CA LEU A 65 29.02 -13.46 15.77
C LEU A 65 28.21 -12.38 15.06
N ALA A 66 28.66 -11.96 13.87
CA ALA A 66 27.97 -10.99 13.03
C ALA A 66 26.61 -11.54 12.53
N ALA A 67 26.59 -12.80 12.08
CA ALA A 67 25.35 -13.48 11.66
C ALA A 67 24.35 -13.58 12.83
N GLY A 68 24.80 -13.96 14.02
CA GLY A 68 23.97 -14.02 15.21
C GLY A 68 23.41 -12.66 15.64
N LEU A 69 24.22 -11.60 15.59
CA LEU A 69 23.75 -10.26 15.89
C LEU A 69 22.76 -9.75 14.82
N ARG A 70 23.06 -10.01 13.56
CA ARG A 70 22.14 -9.67 12.44
C ARG A 70 20.77 -10.34 12.62
N ALA A 71 20.75 -11.62 12.94
CA ALA A 71 19.49 -12.35 13.19
C ALA A 71 18.66 -11.69 14.29
N ARG A 72 19.29 -11.27 15.40
CA ARG A 72 18.62 -10.57 16.51
C ARG A 72 18.17 -9.16 16.19
N LEU A 73 18.74 -8.51 15.18
CA LEU A 73 18.37 -7.19 14.67
C LEU A 73 17.47 -7.26 13.43
N THR A 74 17.12 -8.47 12.97
CA THR A 74 16.17 -8.66 11.88
C THR A 74 14.75 -8.55 12.43
N PRO A 75 13.85 -7.77 11.80
CA PRO A 75 12.45 -7.70 12.20
C PRO A 75 11.78 -9.07 12.18
N GLU A 76 11.02 -9.41 13.22
CA GLU A 76 10.20 -10.62 13.32
C GLU A 76 8.79 -10.42 12.77
N GLY A 77 8.42 -9.18 12.47
CA GLY A 77 7.12 -8.78 11.97
C GLY A 77 7.25 -7.77 10.83
N GLU A 78 6.15 -7.55 10.16
CA GLU A 78 6.04 -6.51 9.15
C GLU A 78 5.62 -5.17 9.76
N CYS A 79 5.75 -4.10 8.99
CA CYS A 79 5.25 -2.77 9.37
C CYS A 79 3.76 -2.84 9.75
N PRO A 80 3.35 -2.40 10.96
CA PRO A 80 1.95 -2.49 11.40
C PRO A 80 0.97 -1.76 10.49
N ALA A 81 1.40 -0.63 9.90
CA ALA A 81 0.57 0.09 8.95
C ALA A 81 0.39 -0.67 7.62
N CYS A 82 1.42 -1.38 7.15
CA CYS A 82 1.28 -2.27 5.98
C CYS A 82 0.33 -3.44 6.28
N ALA A 83 0.45 -4.05 7.45
CA ALA A 83 -0.43 -5.14 7.87
C ALA A 83 -1.89 -4.69 7.93
N TYR A 84 -2.13 -3.54 8.55
CA TYR A 84 -3.47 -2.96 8.64
C TYR A 84 -4.03 -2.60 7.27
N ALA A 85 -3.24 -1.93 6.41
CA ALA A 85 -3.67 -1.57 5.06
C ALA A 85 -4.11 -2.80 4.26
N ARG A 86 -3.30 -3.87 4.25
CA ARG A 86 -3.67 -5.13 3.57
C ARG A 86 -4.93 -5.76 4.13
N ALA A 87 -5.08 -5.81 5.45
CA ALA A 87 -6.28 -6.37 6.08
C ALA A 87 -7.55 -5.58 5.68
N MET A 88 -7.44 -4.25 5.55
CA MET A 88 -8.55 -3.41 5.09
C MET A 88 -8.82 -3.57 3.60
N GLU A 89 -7.78 -3.63 2.78
CA GLU A 89 -7.91 -3.92 1.34
C GLU A 89 -8.63 -5.25 1.12
N ASP A 90 -8.19 -6.30 1.81
CA ASP A 90 -8.82 -7.62 1.75
C ASP A 90 -10.31 -7.56 2.14
N LEU A 91 -10.61 -6.91 3.25
CA LEU A 91 -11.99 -6.74 3.71
C LEU A 91 -12.87 -5.99 2.70
N TYR A 92 -12.36 -4.87 2.14
CA TYR A 92 -13.14 -4.09 1.18
C TYR A 92 -13.34 -4.81 -0.15
N LEU A 93 -12.37 -5.59 -0.60
CA LEU A 93 -12.52 -6.41 -1.80
C LEU A 93 -13.55 -7.54 -1.60
N ASP A 94 -13.56 -8.17 -0.41
CA ASP A 94 -14.56 -9.18 -0.06
C ASP A 94 -15.98 -8.56 0.01
N ILE A 95 -16.12 -7.40 0.68
CA ILE A 95 -17.40 -6.65 0.72
C ILE A 95 -17.86 -6.26 -0.69
N LEU A 96 -16.95 -5.82 -1.56
CA LEU A 96 -17.30 -5.50 -2.94
C LEU A 96 -17.90 -6.72 -3.65
N LEU A 97 -17.25 -7.89 -3.57
CA LEU A 97 -17.74 -9.11 -4.20
C LEU A 97 -19.09 -9.55 -3.62
N GLU A 98 -19.26 -9.49 -2.32
CA GLU A 98 -20.53 -9.86 -1.64
C GLU A 98 -21.69 -8.93 -2.05
N ARG A 99 -21.39 -7.66 -2.35
CA ARG A 99 -22.40 -6.63 -2.65
C ARG A 99 -22.52 -6.28 -4.13
N LEU A 100 -21.84 -6.98 -5.05
CA LEU A 100 -22.01 -6.75 -6.49
C LEU A 100 -23.38 -7.16 -7.01
N GLN A 101 -24.04 -8.08 -6.33
CA GLN A 101 -25.37 -8.59 -6.68
C GLN A 101 -26.31 -8.50 -5.48
N GLY A 102 -27.63 -8.64 -5.73
CA GLY A 102 -28.66 -8.60 -4.70
C GLY A 102 -29.43 -7.28 -4.65
N GLU A 103 -30.35 -7.16 -3.69
CA GLU A 103 -31.24 -5.99 -3.57
C GLU A 103 -30.52 -4.69 -3.20
N GLU A 104 -29.46 -4.78 -2.39
CA GLU A 104 -28.61 -3.65 -2.01
C GLU A 104 -27.30 -3.64 -2.80
N SER A 105 -27.38 -3.86 -4.12
CA SER A 105 -26.21 -4.00 -4.97
C SER A 105 -25.38 -2.70 -5.07
N LEU A 106 -24.07 -2.83 -4.92
CA LEU A 106 -23.11 -1.77 -5.18
C LEU A 106 -22.75 -1.62 -6.67
N LEU A 107 -23.32 -2.43 -7.56
CA LEU A 107 -22.94 -2.48 -8.97
C LEU A 107 -23.06 -1.11 -9.66
N ALA A 108 -24.17 -0.40 -9.44
CA ALA A 108 -24.39 0.92 -10.05
C ALA A 108 -23.35 1.95 -9.53
N ALA A 109 -23.06 1.94 -8.23
CA ALA A 109 -22.06 2.81 -7.64
C ALA A 109 -20.65 2.47 -8.16
N TYR A 110 -20.34 1.18 -8.30
CA TYR A 110 -19.08 0.72 -8.87
C TYR A 110 -18.92 1.16 -10.33
N GLN A 111 -19.94 1.00 -11.15
CA GLN A 111 -19.96 1.44 -12.55
C GLN A 111 -19.80 2.96 -12.69
N ALA A 112 -20.34 3.74 -11.76
CA ALA A 112 -20.21 5.20 -11.74
C ALA A 112 -18.85 5.69 -11.21
N SER A 113 -18.09 4.81 -10.54
CA SER A 113 -16.79 5.14 -9.95
C SER A 113 -15.65 5.09 -10.98
N GLU A 114 -14.42 5.33 -10.50
CA GLU A 114 -13.18 5.10 -11.25
C GLU A 114 -12.81 3.61 -11.37
N GLY A 115 -13.56 2.72 -10.75
CA GLY A 115 -13.29 1.29 -10.71
C GLY A 115 -12.08 0.91 -9.86
N LEU A 116 -11.73 -0.38 -9.90
CA LEU A 116 -10.52 -0.86 -9.27
C LEU A 116 -9.29 -0.49 -10.10
N CYS A 117 -8.20 -0.14 -9.42
CA CYS A 117 -6.88 -0.09 -10.04
C CYS A 117 -6.44 -1.50 -10.44
N LEU A 118 -5.51 -1.61 -11.37
CA LEU A 118 -5.04 -2.90 -11.88
C LEU A 118 -4.53 -3.85 -10.78
N PRO A 119 -3.75 -3.42 -9.77
CA PRO A 119 -3.38 -4.28 -8.65
C PRO A 119 -4.58 -4.86 -7.90
N HIS A 120 -5.54 -4.02 -7.50
CA HIS A 120 -6.74 -4.49 -6.78
C HIS A 120 -7.67 -5.31 -7.67
N PHE A 121 -7.80 -4.97 -8.96
CA PHE A 121 -8.56 -5.80 -9.90
C PHE A 121 -7.97 -7.20 -10.04
N ARG A 122 -6.65 -7.32 -10.15
CA ARG A 122 -5.97 -8.63 -10.15
C ARG A 122 -6.18 -9.39 -8.83
N GLN A 123 -6.14 -8.69 -7.71
CA GLN A 123 -6.35 -9.29 -6.39
C GLN A 123 -7.77 -9.79 -6.21
N VAL A 124 -8.79 -9.02 -6.58
CA VAL A 124 -10.20 -9.42 -6.46
C VAL A 124 -10.53 -10.62 -7.35
N LEU A 125 -9.93 -10.73 -8.54
CA LEU A 125 -10.13 -11.87 -9.43
C LEU A 125 -9.69 -13.21 -8.80
N THR A 126 -8.74 -13.22 -7.88
CA THR A 126 -8.33 -14.43 -7.16
C THR A 126 -9.39 -14.93 -6.16
N ARG A 127 -10.36 -14.08 -5.81
CA ARG A 127 -11.39 -14.31 -4.78
C ARG A 127 -12.75 -14.64 -5.35
N VAL A 128 -13.02 -14.31 -6.61
CA VAL A 128 -14.29 -14.60 -7.29
C VAL A 128 -14.56 -16.11 -7.31
N ARG A 129 -15.79 -16.51 -6.95
CA ARG A 129 -16.23 -17.91 -6.92
C ARG A 129 -17.57 -18.14 -7.63
N ASP A 130 -18.29 -17.07 -7.96
CA ASP A 130 -19.61 -17.09 -8.59
C ASP A 130 -19.54 -16.49 -10.00
N ASP A 131 -20.15 -17.16 -10.98
CA ASP A 131 -20.12 -16.75 -12.39
C ASP A 131 -20.86 -15.43 -12.63
N GLY A 132 -21.94 -15.17 -11.91
CA GLY A 132 -22.69 -13.92 -12.00
C GLY A 132 -21.91 -12.75 -11.43
N VAL A 133 -21.25 -12.93 -10.28
CA VAL A 133 -20.33 -11.92 -9.69
C VAL A 133 -19.16 -11.66 -10.62
N TYR A 134 -18.58 -12.70 -11.23
CA TYR A 134 -17.52 -12.55 -12.21
C TYR A 134 -17.98 -11.71 -13.40
N THR A 135 -19.13 -12.03 -13.97
CA THR A 135 -19.68 -11.33 -15.13
C THR A 135 -19.94 -9.86 -14.79
N ALA A 136 -20.63 -9.59 -13.69
CA ALA A 136 -20.93 -8.23 -13.24
C ALA A 136 -19.65 -7.39 -13.02
N LEU A 137 -18.65 -7.97 -12.34
CA LEU A 137 -17.37 -7.32 -12.08
C LEU A 137 -16.61 -6.98 -13.38
N VAL A 138 -16.49 -7.96 -14.28
CA VAL A 138 -15.71 -7.81 -15.52
C VAL A 138 -16.39 -6.84 -16.48
N GLU A 139 -17.73 -6.92 -16.63
CA GLU A 139 -18.48 -6.00 -17.48
C GLU A 139 -18.40 -4.55 -16.96
N ALA A 140 -18.58 -4.37 -15.66
CA ALA A 140 -18.45 -3.05 -15.05
C ALA A 140 -17.03 -2.47 -15.23
N GLN A 141 -15.99 -3.25 -14.96
CA GLN A 141 -14.60 -2.81 -15.13
C GLN A 141 -14.27 -2.51 -16.60
N ARG A 142 -14.84 -3.28 -17.54
CA ARG A 142 -14.71 -3.02 -18.98
C ARG A 142 -15.36 -1.68 -19.37
N ALA A 143 -16.57 -1.41 -18.91
CA ALA A 143 -17.26 -0.15 -19.19
C ALA A 143 -16.48 1.05 -18.62
N ILE A 144 -15.94 0.93 -17.40
CA ILE A 144 -15.08 1.93 -16.79
C ILE A 144 -13.81 2.14 -17.63
N GLY A 145 -13.18 1.07 -18.09
CA GLY A 145 -12.00 1.12 -18.96
C GLY A 145 -12.27 1.82 -20.29
N GLN A 146 -13.44 1.57 -20.91
CA GLN A 146 -13.85 2.23 -22.14
C GLN A 146 -14.05 3.75 -21.94
N ARG A 147 -14.70 4.15 -20.84
CA ARG A 147 -14.86 5.57 -20.48
C ARG A 147 -13.50 6.25 -20.28
N ARG A 148 -12.59 5.59 -19.59
CA ARG A 148 -11.22 6.09 -19.36
C ARG A 148 -10.43 6.24 -20.67
N LEU A 149 -10.56 5.31 -21.60
CA LEU A 149 -9.95 5.41 -22.93
C LEU A 149 -10.51 6.62 -23.71
N ALA A 150 -11.83 6.83 -23.69
CA ALA A 150 -12.45 7.97 -24.35
C ALA A 150 -11.96 9.32 -23.76
N GLU A 151 -11.81 9.41 -22.44
CA GLU A 151 -11.25 10.60 -21.79
C GLU A 151 -9.76 10.83 -22.19
N LEU A 152 -8.96 9.78 -22.29
CA LEU A 152 -7.58 9.88 -22.75
C LEU A 152 -7.50 10.31 -24.22
N ASP A 153 -8.35 9.77 -25.09
CA ASP A 153 -8.40 10.14 -26.49
C ASP A 153 -8.77 11.63 -26.65
N GLU A 154 -9.73 12.11 -25.85
CA GLU A 154 -10.12 13.51 -25.84
C GLU A 154 -9.02 14.42 -25.28
N PHE A 155 -8.33 14.00 -24.22
CA PHE A 155 -7.15 14.70 -23.72
C PHE A 155 -6.06 14.82 -24.78
N ILE A 156 -5.76 13.72 -25.48
CA ILE A 156 -4.77 13.71 -26.56
C ILE A 156 -5.21 14.64 -27.72
N ARG A 157 -6.47 14.57 -28.12
CA ARG A 157 -7.04 15.43 -29.17
C ARG A 157 -6.88 16.92 -28.85
N LYS A 158 -7.24 17.32 -27.61
CA LYS A 158 -7.17 18.72 -27.15
C LYS A 158 -5.75 19.23 -26.95
N ASN A 159 -4.75 18.36 -26.88
CA ASN A 159 -3.34 18.76 -26.89
C ASN A 159 -2.82 19.12 -28.30
N ASP A 160 -3.59 18.87 -29.37
CA ASP A 160 -3.27 19.37 -30.71
C ASP A 160 -3.57 20.88 -30.77
N TYR A 161 -2.63 21.65 -31.33
CA TYR A 161 -2.72 23.11 -31.45
C TYR A 161 -4.01 23.61 -32.13
N ARG A 162 -4.63 22.79 -32.96
CA ARG A 162 -5.90 23.10 -33.65
C ARG A 162 -7.10 23.22 -32.71
N PHE A 163 -7.02 22.59 -31.53
CA PHE A 163 -8.12 22.52 -30.56
C PHE A 163 -7.80 23.25 -29.24
N ARG A 164 -6.69 23.99 -29.17
CA ARG A 164 -6.21 24.63 -27.94
C ARG A 164 -7.19 25.65 -27.32
N ASP A 165 -8.12 26.17 -28.12
CA ASP A 165 -9.11 27.17 -27.66
C ASP A 165 -10.37 26.49 -27.09
N GLU A 166 -10.48 25.16 -27.15
CA GLU A 166 -11.56 24.41 -26.53
C GLU A 166 -11.37 24.32 -25.00
N PRO A 167 -12.45 24.51 -24.22
CA PRO A 167 -12.35 24.40 -22.77
C PRO A 167 -12.06 22.95 -22.34
N TRP A 168 -11.23 22.80 -21.32
CA TRP A 168 -11.01 21.51 -20.68
C TRP A 168 -12.23 21.06 -19.89
N GLY A 169 -12.58 19.77 -20.02
CA GLY A 169 -13.62 19.09 -19.24
C GLY A 169 -13.01 18.11 -18.23
N GLN A 170 -13.69 16.98 -18.01
CA GLN A 170 -13.24 15.94 -17.10
C GLN A 170 -11.97 15.21 -17.59
N GLU A 171 -11.67 15.29 -18.86
CA GLU A 171 -10.49 14.68 -19.48
C GLU A 171 -9.17 15.35 -19.08
N ARG A 172 -9.21 16.56 -18.48
CA ARG A 172 -8.01 17.36 -18.17
C ARG A 172 -6.94 16.60 -17.37
N ASP A 173 -7.36 15.77 -16.45
CA ASP A 173 -6.50 14.96 -15.59
C ASP A 173 -6.55 13.45 -15.90
N ALA A 174 -7.20 13.05 -17.01
CA ALA A 174 -7.39 11.66 -17.40
C ALA A 174 -6.08 10.86 -17.44
N TRP A 175 -5.01 11.48 -17.92
CA TRP A 175 -3.68 10.87 -17.96
C TRP A 175 -3.16 10.52 -16.56
N LEU A 176 -3.35 11.40 -15.58
CA LEU A 176 -2.90 11.20 -14.19
C LEU A 176 -3.74 10.11 -13.51
N ARG A 177 -5.08 10.18 -13.62
CA ARG A 177 -6.00 9.15 -13.10
C ARG A 177 -5.72 7.77 -13.72
N SER A 178 -5.45 7.74 -15.03
CA SER A 178 -5.14 6.50 -15.75
C SER A 178 -3.82 5.88 -15.29
N LEU A 179 -2.76 6.66 -15.15
CA LEU A 179 -1.48 6.17 -14.60
C LEU A 179 -1.65 5.68 -13.16
N GLY A 180 -2.39 6.41 -12.33
CA GLY A 180 -2.71 6.00 -10.96
C GLY A 180 -3.44 4.66 -10.91
N ALA A 181 -4.40 4.44 -11.81
CA ALA A 181 -5.12 3.19 -11.90
C ALA A 181 -4.26 1.99 -12.34
N LEU A 182 -3.19 2.22 -13.09
CA LEU A 182 -2.26 1.15 -13.47
C LEU A 182 -1.37 0.68 -12.30
N VAL A 183 -1.01 1.58 -11.39
CA VAL A 183 -0.02 1.29 -10.33
C VAL A 183 -0.60 1.20 -8.92
N GLY A 184 -1.89 1.52 -8.73
CA GLY A 184 -2.55 1.48 -7.42
C GLY A 184 -2.52 2.79 -6.65
N GLY A 185 -2.31 3.91 -7.34
CA GLY A 185 -2.29 5.26 -6.80
C GLY A 185 -0.96 5.97 -7.06
N LEU A 186 -1.06 7.23 -7.51
CA LEU A 186 0.09 8.12 -7.73
C LEU A 186 0.05 9.34 -6.81
N LEU A 187 -1.10 9.58 -6.17
CA LEU A 187 -1.28 10.73 -5.29
C LEU A 187 -1.20 10.30 -3.84
N PRO A 188 -0.54 11.11 -3.01
CA PRO A 188 -0.46 10.90 -1.56
C PRO A 188 -1.80 11.08 -0.87
#